data_13fd5848b69a1c49afd7abae4a1e7ae3
#
_entry.id   13fd5848b69a1c49afd7abae4a1e7ae3
#
_cell.length_a   1.000
_cell.length_b   1.000
_cell.length_c   1.000
_cell.angle_alpha   90.00
_cell.angle_beta   90.00
_cell.angle_gamma   90.00
#
_symmetry.space_group_name_H-M   'P 1'
#
loop_
_entity.id
_entity.type
_entity.pdbx_description
1 polymer ?
#
loop_
_entity_poly.entity_id
_entity_poly.type
_entity_poly.pdbx_seq_one_letter_code
_entity_poly.pdbx_strand_id
1 'polypeptide(L)'
;MCGRYAASRSPEDLATIFDIERWEPSEALPADWNVAPTKEVYAVLDRPLKGGGPEPVRQLRVLRWGLVPSWAKSPESAAKMINARSETVHERASYRRAFAARRCLLPADGYYEWATGGDERAEEEKGKRKRQRKQPYFVTPADGSVMALAGLYEFWRDSTLPEDHPRAWWVTCTVLTTDAEDTPLADAPQGNPQPAGPAVGAAAKGPRSLADIHPRMPLMLLPDRWDAWLDPSRTDPEDIRELLAPPPPGTVRAYPVTTDVSNVRNNGPELVAALPAPEEETLF
;
A
#
# COMPACT_ATOMS: atom_id res chain seq x y z
N MET A 1 -7.33 7.50 0.40
CA MET A 1 -7.12 6.14 0.99
C MET A 1 -6.42 5.29 -0.03
N CYS A 2 -5.34 4.59 0.37
CA CYS A 2 -4.57 3.74 -0.53
C CYS A 2 -5.48 2.70 -1.22
N GLY A 3 -5.79 2.92 -2.47
CA GLY A 3 -6.62 2.04 -3.30
C GLY A 3 -5.86 1.47 -4.49
N ARG A 4 -4.56 1.76 -4.58
CA ARG A 4 -3.71 1.33 -5.68
C ARG A 4 -2.24 1.33 -5.25
N TYR A 5 -1.47 0.29 -5.58
CA TYR A 5 -0.03 0.26 -5.33
C TYR A 5 0.71 -0.54 -6.41
N ALA A 6 2.03 -0.46 -6.42
CA ALA A 6 2.91 -1.24 -7.28
C ALA A 6 3.61 -2.33 -6.46
N ALA A 7 3.70 -3.55 -7.01
CA ALA A 7 4.38 -4.71 -6.44
C ALA A 7 5.07 -5.47 -7.57
N SER A 8 6.29 -5.09 -7.89
CA SER A 8 7.03 -5.64 -9.02
C SER A 8 8.14 -6.61 -8.63
N ARG A 9 8.46 -6.72 -7.33
CA ARG A 9 9.55 -7.58 -6.84
C ARG A 9 9.23 -9.05 -6.99
N SER A 10 10.24 -9.83 -7.37
CA SER A 10 10.15 -11.27 -7.43
C SER A 10 10.01 -11.90 -6.04
N PRO A 11 9.43 -13.11 -5.91
CA PRO A 11 9.38 -13.79 -4.62
C PRO A 11 10.77 -14.09 -4.05
N GLU A 12 11.80 -14.29 -4.87
CA GLU A 12 13.19 -14.49 -4.45
C GLU A 12 13.77 -13.22 -3.82
N ASP A 13 13.54 -12.06 -4.43
CA ASP A 13 13.95 -10.77 -3.85
C ASP A 13 13.24 -10.53 -2.51
N LEU A 14 11.92 -10.78 -2.47
CA LEU A 14 11.14 -10.64 -1.24
C LEU A 14 11.59 -11.62 -0.17
N ALA A 15 11.96 -12.85 -0.55
CA ALA A 15 12.49 -13.84 0.39
C ALA A 15 13.78 -13.35 1.06
N THR A 16 14.65 -12.72 0.28
CA THR A 16 15.89 -12.13 0.80
C THR A 16 15.63 -10.91 1.70
N ILE A 17 14.72 -10.01 1.28
CA ILE A 17 14.46 -8.75 2.01
C ILE A 17 13.78 -8.99 3.35
N PHE A 18 12.87 -9.95 3.41
CA PHE A 18 12.03 -10.22 4.59
C PHE A 18 12.44 -11.47 5.38
N ASP A 19 13.58 -12.07 5.07
CA ASP A 19 14.07 -13.31 5.70
C ASP A 19 13.03 -14.44 5.65
N ILE A 20 12.43 -14.65 4.45
CA ILE A 20 11.39 -15.67 4.24
C ILE A 20 11.99 -17.08 4.29
N GLU A 21 11.50 -17.90 5.19
CA GLU A 21 11.91 -19.31 5.31
C GLU A 21 11.09 -20.22 4.39
N ARG A 22 9.87 -19.82 4.00
CA ARG A 22 8.97 -20.66 3.23
C ARG A 22 8.11 -19.87 2.23
N TRP A 23 8.14 -20.29 0.98
CA TRP A 23 7.20 -19.87 -0.05
C TRP A 23 7.03 -20.96 -1.11
N GLU A 24 5.94 -20.94 -1.85
CA GLU A 24 5.64 -21.95 -2.85
C GLU A 24 5.80 -21.39 -4.27
N PRO A 25 6.72 -21.93 -5.09
CA PRO A 25 6.92 -21.42 -6.46
C PRO A 25 5.65 -21.43 -7.34
N SER A 26 4.71 -22.35 -7.07
CA SER A 26 3.42 -22.42 -7.75
C SER A 26 2.48 -21.25 -7.43
N GLU A 27 2.75 -20.50 -6.35
CA GLU A 27 2.03 -19.29 -5.96
C GLU A 27 2.70 -18.00 -6.50
N ALA A 28 3.73 -18.09 -7.36
CA ALA A 28 4.41 -16.91 -7.87
C ALA A 28 3.48 -16.01 -8.70
N LEU A 29 3.39 -14.75 -8.29
CA LEU A 29 2.65 -13.72 -9.00
C LEU A 29 3.57 -12.98 -9.97
N PRO A 30 3.07 -12.60 -11.16
CA PRO A 30 3.82 -11.71 -12.05
C PRO A 30 3.95 -10.31 -11.42
N ALA A 31 4.95 -9.55 -11.86
CA ALA A 31 5.10 -8.15 -11.50
C ALA A 31 3.83 -7.36 -11.86
N ASP A 32 3.34 -6.58 -10.90
CA ASP A 32 2.14 -5.76 -11.09
C ASP A 32 2.40 -4.32 -10.60
N TRP A 33 2.58 -3.40 -11.56
CA TRP A 33 2.77 -1.97 -11.27
C TRP A 33 1.44 -1.25 -11.02
N ASN A 34 0.30 -1.99 -11.01
CA ASN A 34 -1.03 -1.40 -10.90
C ASN A 34 -2.00 -2.32 -10.14
N VAL A 35 -1.58 -2.73 -8.94
CA VAL A 35 -2.37 -3.58 -8.06
C VAL A 35 -3.63 -2.85 -7.63
N ALA A 36 -4.78 -3.37 -8.02
CA ALA A 36 -6.10 -2.84 -7.67
C ALA A 36 -6.79 -3.72 -6.60
N PRO A 37 -7.80 -3.20 -5.89
CA PRO A 37 -8.62 -3.99 -4.98
C PRO A 37 -9.11 -5.29 -5.59
N THR A 38 -9.19 -6.33 -4.77
CA THR A 38 -9.61 -7.69 -5.09
C THR A 38 -8.61 -8.54 -5.89
N LYS A 39 -7.48 -7.99 -6.30
CA LYS A 39 -6.38 -8.79 -6.86
C LYS A 39 -5.69 -9.63 -5.77
N GLU A 40 -4.99 -10.67 -6.22
CA GLU A 40 -4.06 -11.44 -5.43
C GLU A 40 -2.78 -10.64 -5.21
N VAL A 41 -2.22 -10.73 -4.01
CA VAL A 41 -1.06 -9.96 -3.56
C VAL A 41 -0.17 -10.79 -2.65
N TYR A 42 1.12 -10.51 -2.64
CA TYR A 42 2.02 -11.09 -1.65
C TYR A 42 1.80 -10.52 -0.26
N ALA A 43 1.92 -11.39 0.73
CA ALA A 43 1.93 -11.04 2.15
C ALA A 43 2.99 -11.86 2.89
N VAL A 44 3.77 -11.19 3.73
CA VAL A 44 4.69 -11.80 4.67
C VAL A 44 3.98 -11.99 5.99
N LEU A 45 4.04 -13.19 6.55
CA LEU A 45 3.38 -13.52 7.81
C LEU A 45 4.14 -14.64 8.55
N ASP A 46 4.09 -14.62 9.89
CA ASP A 46 4.65 -15.65 10.73
C ASP A 46 3.52 -16.54 11.26
N ARG A 47 3.58 -17.84 10.97
CA ARG A 47 2.59 -18.83 11.46
C ARG A 47 3.15 -20.24 11.40
N PRO A 48 2.64 -21.17 12.25
CA PRO A 48 3.01 -22.57 12.16
C PRO A 48 2.69 -23.17 10.78
N LEU A 49 3.54 -24.05 10.29
CA LEU A 49 3.31 -24.81 9.07
C LEU A 49 2.23 -25.87 9.30
N LYS A 50 1.38 -26.09 8.31
CA LYS A 50 0.39 -27.17 8.34
C LYS A 50 1.11 -28.53 8.39
N GLY A 51 0.88 -29.29 9.47
CA GLY A 51 1.57 -30.59 9.72
C GLY A 51 2.99 -30.45 10.25
N GLY A 52 3.47 -29.24 10.57
CA GLY A 52 4.72 -28.95 11.26
C GLY A 52 4.58 -28.85 12.78
N GLY A 53 5.64 -28.36 13.44
CA GLY A 53 5.62 -28.02 14.87
C GLY A 53 4.78 -26.77 15.17
N PRO A 54 4.63 -26.40 16.47
CA PRO A 54 3.88 -25.23 16.89
C PRO A 54 4.60 -23.89 16.59
N GLU A 55 5.89 -23.95 16.32
CA GLU A 55 6.72 -22.76 16.11
C GLU A 55 6.29 -22.01 14.84
N PRO A 56 6.15 -20.69 14.91
CA PRO A 56 5.87 -19.88 13.72
C PRO A 56 7.08 -19.87 12.78
N VAL A 57 6.80 -19.91 11.50
CA VAL A 57 7.77 -19.84 10.40
C VAL A 57 7.39 -18.65 9.52
N ARG A 58 8.37 -17.86 9.12
CA ARG A 58 8.14 -16.73 8.23
C ARG A 58 7.86 -17.21 6.82
N GLN A 59 6.70 -16.80 6.30
CA GLN A 59 6.18 -17.28 5.03
C GLN A 59 5.84 -16.11 4.12
N LEU A 60 6.11 -16.28 2.82
CA LEU A 60 5.51 -15.47 1.77
C LEU A 60 4.29 -16.22 1.23
N ARG A 61 3.13 -15.60 1.29
CA ARG A 61 1.87 -16.19 0.85
C ARG A 61 1.14 -15.27 -0.10
N VAL A 62 0.27 -15.84 -0.91
CA VAL A 62 -0.63 -15.09 -1.76
C VAL A 62 -1.98 -14.94 -1.09
N LEU A 63 -2.42 -13.70 -0.92
CA LEU A 63 -3.69 -13.34 -0.30
C LEU A 63 -4.49 -12.46 -1.26
N ARG A 64 -5.81 -12.42 -1.08
CA ARG A 64 -6.68 -11.52 -1.84
C ARG A 64 -6.85 -10.19 -1.10
N TRP A 65 -6.58 -9.07 -1.77
CA TRP A 65 -6.74 -7.75 -1.18
C TRP A 65 -8.20 -7.31 -1.10
N GLY A 66 -8.67 -7.12 0.10
CA GLY A 66 -10.07 -6.86 0.48
C GLY A 66 -10.51 -7.89 1.50
N LEU A 67 -10.39 -7.55 2.80
CA LEU A 67 -10.62 -8.48 3.90
C LEU A 67 -12.10 -8.90 3.96
N VAL A 68 -12.32 -10.20 4.11
CA VAL A 68 -13.63 -10.77 4.42
C VAL A 68 -13.58 -11.27 5.85
N PRO A 69 -14.35 -10.66 6.78
CA PRO A 69 -14.40 -11.15 8.16
C PRO A 69 -14.88 -12.60 8.22
N SER A 70 -14.33 -13.41 9.13
CA SER A 70 -14.64 -14.84 9.23
C SER A 70 -16.13 -15.16 9.45
N TRP A 71 -16.85 -14.20 10.01
CA TRP A 71 -18.31 -14.30 10.28
C TRP A 71 -19.18 -13.75 9.13
N ALA A 72 -18.59 -13.19 8.08
CA ALA A 72 -19.37 -12.62 6.97
C ALA A 72 -20.13 -13.73 6.21
N LYS A 73 -21.37 -13.40 5.82
CA LYS A 73 -22.22 -14.34 5.06
C LYS A 73 -21.80 -14.45 3.59
N SER A 74 -21.20 -13.39 3.04
CA SER A 74 -20.75 -13.34 1.65
C SER A 74 -19.47 -12.48 1.53
N PRO A 75 -18.68 -12.62 0.47
CA PRO A 75 -17.47 -11.84 0.24
C PRO A 75 -17.74 -10.48 -0.44
N GLU A 76 -18.98 -10.07 -0.64
CA GLU A 76 -19.34 -8.87 -1.40
C GLU A 76 -18.78 -7.57 -0.80
N SER A 77 -18.59 -7.54 0.53
CA SER A 77 -18.01 -6.39 1.21
C SER A 77 -16.50 -6.24 1.04
N ALA A 78 -15.81 -7.26 0.52
CA ALA A 78 -14.34 -7.30 0.40
C ALA A 78 -13.77 -6.05 -0.28
N ALA A 79 -14.35 -5.64 -1.41
CA ALA A 79 -13.90 -4.46 -2.16
C ALA A 79 -13.99 -3.13 -1.37
N LYS A 80 -14.76 -3.09 -0.28
CA LYS A 80 -14.89 -1.94 0.63
C LYS A 80 -13.99 -2.06 1.86
N MET A 81 -13.38 -3.24 2.07
CA MET A 81 -12.55 -3.55 3.24
C MET A 81 -11.07 -3.70 2.85
N ILE A 82 -10.63 -2.91 1.90
CA ILE A 82 -9.23 -2.86 1.44
C ILE A 82 -8.32 -2.12 2.42
N ASN A 83 -8.90 -1.24 3.25
CA ASN A 83 -8.17 -0.47 4.26
C ASN A 83 -8.87 -0.51 5.61
N ALA A 84 -8.06 -0.50 6.68
CA ALA A 84 -8.51 -0.35 8.06
C ALA A 84 -7.74 0.82 8.72
N ARG A 85 -8.43 1.64 9.51
CA ARG A 85 -7.79 2.74 10.23
C ARG A 85 -7.02 2.21 11.44
N SER A 86 -5.74 2.53 11.56
CA SER A 86 -4.87 2.12 12.67
C SER A 86 -5.43 2.55 14.04
N GLU A 87 -6.09 3.70 14.09
CA GLU A 87 -6.61 4.31 15.32
C GLU A 87 -7.76 3.49 15.94
N THR A 88 -8.53 2.78 15.12
CA THR A 88 -9.74 2.06 15.58
C THR A 88 -9.76 0.57 15.25
N VAL A 89 -8.70 0.05 14.62
CA VAL A 89 -8.63 -1.33 14.12
C VAL A 89 -8.82 -2.36 15.23
N HIS A 90 -8.28 -2.09 16.43
CA HIS A 90 -8.34 -2.96 17.60
C HIS A 90 -9.75 -3.09 18.21
N GLU A 91 -10.63 -2.11 17.96
CA GLU A 91 -12.00 -2.08 18.49
C GLU A 91 -13.03 -2.64 17.50
N ARG A 92 -12.77 -2.47 16.18
CA ARG A 92 -13.72 -2.82 15.14
C ARG A 92 -13.95 -4.32 15.05
N ALA A 93 -15.20 -4.76 15.14
CA ALA A 93 -15.60 -6.17 15.08
C ALA A 93 -15.03 -6.92 13.87
N SER A 94 -14.89 -6.23 12.74
CA SER A 94 -14.34 -6.80 11.50
C SER A 94 -12.84 -7.05 11.55
N TYR A 95 -12.09 -6.38 12.43
CA TYR A 95 -10.62 -6.41 12.41
C TYR A 95 -9.98 -6.87 13.72
N ARG A 96 -10.64 -6.66 14.89
CA ARG A 96 -10.04 -6.89 16.22
C ARG A 96 -9.43 -8.28 16.41
N ARG A 97 -10.04 -9.33 15.83
CA ARG A 97 -9.50 -10.70 15.90
C ARG A 97 -8.26 -10.87 15.03
N ALA A 98 -8.29 -10.32 13.84
CA ALA A 98 -7.12 -10.31 12.96
C ALA A 98 -6.00 -9.46 13.55
N PHE A 99 -6.31 -8.31 14.13
CA PHE A 99 -5.34 -7.43 14.79
C PHE A 99 -4.60 -8.13 15.92
N ALA A 100 -5.30 -8.90 16.75
CA ALA A 100 -4.69 -9.63 17.84
C ALA A 100 -3.79 -10.82 17.40
N ALA A 101 -4.09 -11.49 16.26
CA ALA A 101 -3.45 -12.76 15.96
C ALA A 101 -3.05 -12.98 14.48
N ARG A 102 -3.47 -12.14 13.55
CA ARG A 102 -3.27 -12.33 12.12
C ARG A 102 -2.79 -11.05 11.44
N ARG A 103 -1.57 -10.68 11.77
CA ARG A 103 -0.88 -9.54 11.20
C ARG A 103 0.02 -10.01 10.07
N CYS A 104 0.20 -9.16 9.07
CA CYS A 104 1.09 -9.42 7.94
C CYS A 104 1.73 -8.11 7.48
N LEU A 105 2.76 -8.24 6.64
CA LEU A 105 3.30 -7.14 5.86
C LEU A 105 2.94 -7.36 4.39
N LEU A 106 2.50 -6.31 3.72
CA LEU A 106 2.22 -6.33 2.29
C LEU A 106 3.35 -5.58 1.58
N PRO A 107 4.24 -6.30 0.87
CA PRO A 107 5.35 -5.69 0.14
C PRO A 107 4.83 -4.83 -1.02
N ALA A 108 5.38 -3.63 -1.17
CA ALA A 108 5.07 -2.73 -2.27
C ALA A 108 6.32 -1.95 -2.69
N ASP A 109 6.39 -1.57 -3.97
CA ASP A 109 7.40 -0.62 -4.45
C ASP A 109 7.01 0.82 -4.06
N GLY A 110 5.72 1.05 -3.88
CA GLY A 110 5.09 2.30 -3.52
C GLY A 110 3.59 2.26 -3.83
N TYR A 111 2.88 3.32 -3.47
CA TYR A 111 1.44 3.42 -3.70
C TYR A 111 1.06 4.67 -4.50
N TYR A 112 -0.13 4.66 -5.07
CA TYR A 112 -0.66 5.80 -5.82
C TYR A 112 -1.76 6.50 -5.04
N GLU A 113 -1.74 7.83 -5.10
CA GLU A 113 -2.83 8.70 -4.67
C GLU A 113 -3.10 9.80 -5.70
N TRP A 114 -4.33 10.29 -5.72
CA TRP A 114 -4.79 11.26 -6.72
C TRP A 114 -5.06 12.60 -6.06
N ALA A 115 -4.15 13.55 -6.27
CA ALA A 115 -4.36 14.93 -5.83
C ALA A 115 -5.53 15.57 -6.62
N THR A 116 -6.39 16.26 -5.90
CA THR A 116 -7.36 17.14 -6.51
C THR A 116 -6.59 18.37 -6.99
N GLY A 117 -6.51 18.62 -8.30
CA GLY A 117 -5.76 19.74 -8.85
C GLY A 117 -6.15 21.07 -8.22
N GLY A 118 -5.14 21.84 -7.79
CA GLY A 118 -5.30 23.15 -7.14
C GLY A 118 -5.71 24.31 -8.05
N ASP A 119 -6.20 24.06 -9.25
CA ASP A 119 -6.77 25.10 -10.11
C ASP A 119 -8.25 25.34 -9.77
N GLU A 120 -8.49 26.12 -8.71
CA GLU A 120 -9.81 26.72 -8.42
C GLU A 120 -10.26 27.76 -9.49
N ARG A 121 -9.48 27.96 -10.55
CA ARG A 121 -9.79 28.87 -11.66
C ARG A 121 -10.09 28.14 -12.97
N ALA A 122 -10.85 27.06 -12.92
CA ALA A 122 -11.55 26.62 -14.12
C ALA A 122 -12.83 27.48 -14.21
N GLU A 123 -12.74 28.50 -15.05
CA GLU A 123 -13.81 29.41 -15.41
C GLU A 123 -15.14 28.66 -15.60
N GLU A 124 -16.19 29.18 -14.97
CA GLU A 124 -17.58 28.84 -15.22
C GLU A 124 -17.96 29.17 -16.66
N GLU A 125 -17.50 28.38 -17.64
CA GLU A 125 -18.05 28.41 -18.97
C GLU A 125 -19.15 27.37 -19.12
N LYS A 126 -20.39 27.88 -19.01
CA LYS A 126 -21.64 27.27 -19.47
C LYS A 126 -21.90 25.80 -19.09
N GLY A 127 -22.40 25.57 -17.87
CA GLY A 127 -23.44 24.57 -17.65
C GLY A 127 -23.06 23.09 -17.67
N LYS A 128 -21.79 22.71 -17.85
CA LYS A 128 -21.29 21.33 -17.66
C LYS A 128 -20.04 21.38 -16.79
N ARG A 129 -20.17 20.98 -15.52
CA ARG A 129 -19.01 20.70 -14.65
C ARG A 129 -18.09 19.73 -15.38
N LYS A 130 -17.03 20.20 -16.03
CA LYS A 130 -15.93 19.37 -16.49
C LYS A 130 -15.34 18.72 -15.25
N ARG A 131 -15.41 17.40 -15.16
CA ARG A 131 -14.81 16.62 -14.07
C ARG A 131 -13.32 16.92 -14.09
N GLN A 132 -12.82 17.67 -13.10
CA GLN A 132 -11.42 18.03 -12.96
C GLN A 132 -10.59 16.75 -12.99
N ARG A 133 -9.63 16.62 -13.90
CA ARG A 133 -8.75 15.46 -13.99
C ARG A 133 -7.83 15.50 -12.76
N LYS A 134 -7.90 14.47 -11.94
CA LYS A 134 -7.00 14.32 -10.80
C LYS A 134 -5.62 13.89 -11.30
N GLN A 135 -4.56 14.52 -10.77
CA GLN A 135 -3.18 14.13 -11.05
C GLN A 135 -2.79 12.98 -10.11
N PRO A 136 -2.39 11.80 -10.62
CA PRO A 136 -1.85 10.74 -9.79
C PRO A 136 -0.40 11.04 -9.38
N TYR A 137 -0.10 10.73 -8.14
CA TYR A 137 1.24 10.76 -7.55
C TYR A 137 1.63 9.34 -7.14
N PHE A 138 2.88 9.00 -7.36
CA PHE A 138 3.48 7.78 -6.83
C PHE A 138 4.29 8.12 -5.59
N VAL A 139 4.01 7.42 -4.49
CA VAL A 139 4.67 7.57 -3.19
C VAL A 139 5.48 6.33 -2.93
N THR A 140 6.78 6.48 -2.70
CA THR A 140 7.74 5.38 -2.57
C THR A 140 8.78 5.72 -1.50
N PRO A 141 9.45 4.73 -0.87
CA PRO A 141 10.56 5.00 0.04
C PRO A 141 11.63 5.88 -0.61
N ALA A 142 12.13 6.86 0.14
CA ALA A 142 13.10 7.84 -0.37
C ALA A 142 14.43 7.20 -0.76
N ASP A 143 14.80 6.10 -0.09
CA ASP A 143 16.03 5.32 -0.32
C ASP A 143 15.88 4.24 -1.42
N GLY A 144 14.69 4.07 -2.00
CA GLY A 144 14.40 3.06 -3.01
C GLY A 144 14.23 1.63 -2.48
N SER A 145 14.13 1.46 -1.17
CA SER A 145 13.85 0.19 -0.53
C SER A 145 12.42 -0.30 -0.82
N VAL A 146 12.09 -1.51 -0.41
CA VAL A 146 10.71 -2.04 -0.47
C VAL A 146 9.91 -1.47 0.69
N MET A 147 8.71 -1.00 0.40
CA MET A 147 7.74 -0.55 1.39
C MET A 147 7.04 -1.75 2.00
N ALA A 148 7.13 -1.91 3.33
CA ALA A 148 6.41 -2.93 4.09
C ALA A 148 5.13 -2.32 4.67
N LEU A 149 3.99 -2.52 4.01
CA LEU A 149 2.71 -2.00 4.48
C LEU A 149 2.16 -2.88 5.59
N ALA A 150 1.85 -2.29 6.75
CA ALA A 150 1.18 -3.00 7.83
C ALA A 150 -0.18 -3.50 7.36
N GLY A 151 -0.45 -4.78 7.53
CA GLY A 151 -1.68 -5.43 7.09
C GLY A 151 -2.23 -6.42 8.10
N LEU A 152 -3.48 -6.77 7.91
CA LEU A 152 -4.16 -7.84 8.63
C LEU A 152 -4.67 -8.85 7.62
N TYR A 153 -4.74 -10.13 8.00
CA TYR A 153 -5.35 -11.14 7.16
C TYR A 153 -6.41 -11.94 7.91
N GLU A 154 -7.33 -12.56 7.14
CA GLU A 154 -8.41 -13.35 7.69
C GLU A 154 -8.71 -14.55 6.79
N PHE A 155 -9.15 -15.64 7.41
CA PHE A 155 -9.67 -16.80 6.73
C PHE A 155 -11.21 -16.71 6.70
N TRP A 156 -11.76 -16.81 5.53
CA TRP A 156 -13.21 -16.89 5.33
C TRP A 156 -13.58 -18.16 4.59
N ARG A 157 -14.60 -18.87 5.10
CA ARG A 157 -15.12 -20.07 4.47
C ARG A 157 -16.39 -19.75 3.69
N ASP A 158 -16.40 -20.09 2.41
CA ASP A 158 -17.61 -20.09 1.60
C ASP A 158 -18.49 -21.30 1.99
N SER A 159 -19.50 -21.05 2.79
CA SER A 159 -20.43 -22.08 3.28
C SER A 159 -21.35 -22.64 2.19
N THR A 160 -21.38 -22.06 1.00
CA THR A 160 -22.12 -22.58 -0.16
C THR A 160 -21.39 -23.70 -0.87
N LEU A 161 -20.09 -23.87 -0.58
CA LEU A 161 -19.25 -24.93 -1.14
C LEU A 161 -18.98 -26.03 -0.10
N PRO A 162 -18.79 -27.29 -0.54
CA PRO A 162 -18.27 -28.36 0.31
C PRO A 162 -16.95 -27.96 0.98
N GLU A 163 -16.66 -28.50 2.18
CA GLU A 163 -15.49 -28.10 2.96
C GLU A 163 -14.17 -28.46 2.29
N ASP A 164 -14.13 -29.55 1.56
CA ASP A 164 -13.00 -30.08 0.79
C ASP A 164 -12.85 -29.43 -0.60
N HIS A 165 -13.78 -28.57 -0.98
CA HIS A 165 -13.72 -27.89 -2.27
C HIS A 165 -12.50 -26.92 -2.30
N PRO A 166 -11.64 -26.93 -3.36
CA PRO A 166 -10.43 -26.12 -3.42
C PRO A 166 -10.64 -24.60 -3.24
N ARG A 167 -11.84 -24.10 -3.57
CA ARG A 167 -12.22 -22.69 -3.44
C ARG A 167 -13.11 -22.41 -2.23
N ALA A 168 -13.26 -23.35 -1.29
CA ALA A 168 -14.09 -23.15 -0.11
C ALA A 168 -13.46 -22.16 0.88
N TRP A 169 -12.14 -22.05 0.88
CA TRP A 169 -11.41 -21.16 1.77
C TRP A 169 -10.76 -20.01 1.03
N TRP A 170 -11.02 -18.81 1.51
CA TRP A 170 -10.38 -17.59 1.06
C TRP A 170 -9.45 -17.07 2.15
N VAL A 171 -8.26 -16.67 1.75
CA VAL A 171 -7.36 -15.92 2.62
C VAL A 171 -7.30 -14.50 2.08
N THR A 172 -7.76 -13.56 2.90
CA THR A 172 -7.95 -12.17 2.47
C THR A 172 -7.20 -11.22 3.38
N CYS A 173 -6.81 -10.04 2.89
CA CYS A 173 -6.06 -9.06 3.66
C CYS A 173 -6.59 -7.64 3.51
N THR A 174 -6.17 -6.76 4.41
CA THR A 174 -6.43 -5.33 4.40
C THR A 174 -5.15 -4.57 4.75
N VAL A 175 -4.98 -3.36 4.22
CA VAL A 175 -3.88 -2.45 4.56
C VAL A 175 -4.30 -1.56 5.73
N LEU A 176 -3.44 -1.37 6.72
CA LEU A 176 -3.64 -0.36 7.74
C LEU A 176 -3.31 1.03 7.20
N THR A 177 -4.09 2.01 7.60
CA THR A 177 -3.87 3.41 7.21
C THR A 177 -3.80 4.31 8.43
N THR A 178 -3.01 5.35 8.33
CA THR A 178 -2.84 6.41 9.33
C THR A 178 -3.03 7.78 8.71
N ASP A 179 -2.97 8.85 9.48
CA ASP A 179 -2.97 10.21 8.97
C ASP A 179 -1.74 10.44 8.10
N ALA A 180 -1.92 11.17 7.01
CA ALA A 180 -0.84 11.48 6.09
C ALA A 180 0.12 12.51 6.70
N GLU A 181 1.39 12.38 6.35
CA GLU A 181 2.45 13.30 6.78
C GLU A 181 2.25 14.68 6.17
N ASP A 182 2.32 15.73 7.01
CA ASP A 182 2.23 17.14 6.61
C ASP A 182 3.62 17.80 6.53
N THR A 183 4.66 17.02 6.34
CA THR A 183 6.03 17.49 6.11
C THR A 183 6.21 17.79 4.62
N PRO A 184 6.98 18.83 4.25
CA PRO A 184 7.28 19.12 2.86
C PRO A 184 7.84 17.93 2.13
N LEU A 185 7.30 17.65 0.93
CA LEU A 185 7.81 16.58 0.06
C LEU A 185 9.25 16.89 -0.33
N ALA A 186 10.14 15.90 -0.22
CA ALA A 186 11.48 15.99 -0.79
C ALA A 186 11.36 16.11 -2.33
N ASP A 187 12.23 16.91 -2.92
CA ASP A 187 12.27 17.10 -4.37
C ASP A 187 12.34 15.76 -5.11
N ALA A 188 11.61 15.68 -6.23
CA ALA A 188 11.67 14.50 -7.10
C ALA A 188 13.12 14.24 -7.54
N PRO A 189 13.56 12.97 -7.70
CA PRO A 189 14.89 12.68 -8.17
C PRO A 189 15.05 13.25 -9.58
N GLN A 190 15.91 14.26 -9.70
CA GLN A 190 16.37 14.71 -11.01
C GLN A 190 17.22 13.57 -11.60
N GLY A 191 16.80 13.06 -12.75
CA GLY A 191 17.60 12.09 -13.50
C GLY A 191 18.98 12.66 -13.80
N ASN A 192 20.01 12.00 -13.24
CA ASN A 192 21.44 12.29 -13.35
C ASN A 192 21.94 13.51 -12.54
N PRO A 193 22.99 13.35 -11.68
CA PRO A 193 23.50 14.45 -10.88
C PRO A 193 24.26 15.46 -11.75
N GLN A 194 23.62 16.58 -12.05
CA GLN A 194 24.31 17.78 -12.48
C GLN A 194 24.49 18.71 -11.29
N PRO A 195 25.63 19.44 -11.18
CA PRO A 195 25.95 20.22 -10.00
C PRO A 195 24.93 21.34 -9.76
N ALA A 196 24.54 21.47 -8.50
CA ALA A 196 23.57 22.44 -8.00
C ALA A 196 23.90 23.88 -8.45
N GLY A 197 23.03 24.45 -9.32
CA GLY A 197 22.91 25.88 -9.50
C GLY A 197 22.01 26.47 -8.40
N PRO A 198 22.09 27.79 -8.13
CA PRO A 198 21.38 28.40 -7.03
C PRO A 198 19.87 28.31 -7.20
N ALA A 199 19.18 27.89 -6.15
CA ALA A 199 17.73 27.83 -6.07
C ALA A 199 17.12 29.22 -6.29
N VAL A 200 16.47 29.41 -7.43
CA VAL A 200 15.63 30.60 -7.69
C VAL A 200 14.18 30.14 -7.62
N GLY A 201 13.46 30.69 -6.62
CA GLY A 201 12.10 30.31 -6.32
C GLY A 201 11.11 30.63 -7.45
N ALA A 202 10.44 29.59 -7.92
CA ALA A 202 9.14 29.69 -8.54
C ALA A 202 8.21 28.71 -7.82
N ALA A 203 7.11 29.19 -7.26
CA ALA A 203 6.13 28.40 -6.53
C ALA A 203 5.54 27.31 -7.44
N ALA A 204 6.02 26.07 -7.30
CA ALA A 204 5.43 24.92 -7.96
C ALA A 204 3.96 24.79 -7.51
N LYS A 205 3.01 24.80 -8.47
CA LYS A 205 1.56 24.65 -8.23
C LYS A 205 1.14 23.22 -7.90
N GLY A 206 2.01 22.43 -7.21
CA GLY A 206 1.76 21.06 -6.81
C GLY A 206 1.51 20.91 -5.30
N PRO A 207 1.10 19.71 -4.84
CA PRO A 207 1.01 19.41 -3.41
C PRO A 207 2.38 19.56 -2.75
N ARG A 208 2.39 20.16 -1.56
CA ARG A 208 3.62 20.42 -0.78
C ARG A 208 3.91 19.33 0.23
N SER A 209 2.89 18.54 0.58
CA SER A 209 2.99 17.43 1.53
C SER A 209 2.14 16.25 1.06
N LEU A 210 2.29 15.08 1.69
CA LEU A 210 1.41 13.94 1.45
C LEU A 210 -0.04 14.27 1.84
N ALA A 211 -0.23 15.05 2.90
CA ALA A 211 -1.55 15.48 3.35
C ALA A 211 -2.28 16.35 2.30
N ASP A 212 -1.54 17.14 1.50
CA ASP A 212 -2.10 17.90 0.38
C ASP A 212 -2.60 16.97 -0.76
N ILE A 213 -1.99 15.79 -0.92
CA ILE A 213 -2.43 14.79 -1.90
C ILE A 213 -3.68 14.07 -1.38
N HIS A 214 -3.59 13.53 -0.17
CA HIS A 214 -4.68 12.84 0.50
C HIS A 214 -4.45 12.84 2.03
N PRO A 215 -5.49 13.09 2.88
CA PRO A 215 -5.33 13.17 4.33
C PRO A 215 -4.95 11.83 5.02
N ARG A 216 -4.95 10.73 4.28
CA ARG A 216 -4.58 9.39 4.80
C ARG A 216 -3.52 8.76 3.94
N MET A 217 -2.59 8.02 4.57
CA MET A 217 -1.59 7.18 3.90
C MET A 217 -1.61 5.75 4.45
N PRO A 218 -1.13 4.74 3.69
CA PRO A 218 -0.89 3.42 4.25
C PRO A 218 0.19 3.49 5.32
N LEU A 219 0.03 2.72 6.39
CA LEU A 219 1.01 2.62 7.45
C LEU A 219 2.17 1.72 6.99
N MET A 220 3.33 2.30 6.77
CA MET A 220 4.57 1.59 6.51
C MET A 220 5.28 1.28 7.82
N LEU A 221 5.78 0.06 7.99
CA LEU A 221 6.63 -0.34 9.10
C LEU A 221 8.08 -0.46 8.65
N LEU A 222 8.98 0.09 9.46
CA LEU A 222 10.41 -0.04 9.26
C LEU A 222 10.92 -1.42 9.70
N PRO A 223 12.07 -1.89 9.19
CA PRO A 223 12.58 -3.24 9.46
C PRO A 223 12.71 -3.60 10.94
N ASP A 224 13.03 -2.65 11.81
CA ASP A 224 13.16 -2.81 13.25
C ASP A 224 11.85 -3.22 13.97
N ARG A 225 10.70 -3.09 13.28
CA ARG A 225 9.38 -3.44 13.82
C ARG A 225 8.78 -4.69 13.20
N TRP A 226 9.37 -5.25 12.13
CA TRP A 226 8.76 -6.36 11.40
C TRP A 226 8.55 -7.60 12.26
N ASP A 227 9.58 -8.02 13.01
CA ASP A 227 9.52 -9.20 13.86
C ASP A 227 8.45 -9.04 14.96
N ALA A 228 8.44 -7.91 15.64
CA ALA A 228 7.45 -7.62 16.67
C ALA A 228 6.02 -7.54 16.10
N TRP A 229 5.84 -7.01 14.87
CA TRP A 229 4.55 -6.93 14.20
C TRP A 229 4.04 -8.31 13.79
N LEU A 230 4.92 -9.16 13.26
CA LEU A 230 4.58 -10.49 12.75
C LEU A 230 4.43 -11.54 13.86
N ASP A 231 4.98 -11.31 15.05
CA ASP A 231 4.96 -12.26 16.17
C ASP A 231 3.52 -12.62 16.59
N PRO A 232 3.03 -13.84 16.30
CA PRO A 232 1.67 -14.24 16.63
C PRO A 232 1.44 -14.46 18.13
N SER A 233 2.50 -14.53 18.94
CA SER A 233 2.41 -14.66 20.42
C SER A 233 2.06 -13.33 21.09
N ARG A 234 2.33 -12.20 20.43
CA ARG A 234 1.97 -10.87 20.89
C ARG A 234 0.48 -10.62 20.61
N THR A 235 -0.37 -10.78 21.62
CA THR A 235 -1.83 -10.74 21.49
C THR A 235 -2.49 -9.58 22.24
N ASP A 236 -1.77 -8.88 23.11
CA ASP A 236 -2.29 -7.70 23.80
C ASP A 236 -2.46 -6.54 22.82
N PRO A 237 -3.69 -6.01 22.65
CA PRO A 237 -3.95 -4.90 21.74
C PRO A 237 -3.15 -3.63 22.05
N GLU A 238 -2.86 -3.33 23.32
CA GLU A 238 -2.10 -2.12 23.68
C GLU A 238 -0.64 -2.26 23.25
N ASP A 239 -0.01 -3.40 23.52
CA ASP A 239 1.37 -3.68 23.07
C ASP A 239 1.49 -3.61 21.54
N ILE A 240 0.48 -4.13 20.82
CA ILE A 240 0.47 -4.11 19.35
C ILE A 240 0.29 -2.69 18.84
N ARG A 241 -0.52 -1.86 19.49
CA ARG A 241 -0.75 -0.47 19.10
C ARG A 241 0.52 0.39 19.14
N GLU A 242 1.45 0.12 20.05
CA GLU A 242 2.73 0.81 20.11
C GLU A 242 3.56 0.64 18.83
N LEU A 243 3.35 -0.45 18.10
CA LEU A 243 4.01 -0.69 16.81
C LEU A 243 3.44 0.14 15.65
N LEU A 244 2.26 0.75 15.83
CA LEU A 244 1.54 1.47 14.77
C LEU A 244 1.99 2.93 14.59
N ALA A 245 3.09 3.36 15.22
CA ALA A 245 3.64 4.67 14.98
C ALA A 245 4.10 4.81 13.51
N PRO A 246 3.72 5.89 12.81
CA PRO A 246 4.18 6.13 11.45
C PRO A 246 5.72 6.26 11.41
N PRO A 247 6.35 6.01 10.26
CA PRO A 247 7.79 6.21 10.10
C PRO A 247 8.14 7.70 10.27
N PRO A 248 9.42 8.02 10.55
CA PRO A 248 9.87 9.41 10.64
C PRO A 248 9.56 10.21 9.36
N PRO A 249 9.30 11.52 9.47
CA PRO A 249 9.14 12.39 8.32
C PRO A 249 10.30 12.29 7.32
N GLY A 250 9.95 12.34 6.02
CA GLY A 250 10.95 12.22 4.95
C GLY A 250 11.37 10.79 4.60
N THR A 251 10.80 9.77 5.26
CA THR A 251 11.05 8.35 4.92
C THR A 251 10.54 8.03 3.51
N VAL A 252 9.53 8.72 3.04
CA VAL A 252 8.97 8.56 1.70
C VAL A 252 9.08 9.84 0.89
N ARG A 253 9.07 9.68 -0.43
CA ARG A 253 8.98 10.77 -1.41
C ARG A 253 7.77 10.56 -2.31
N ALA A 254 7.26 11.63 -2.90
CA ALA A 254 6.16 11.58 -3.85
C ALA A 254 6.47 12.40 -5.09
N TYR A 255 6.02 11.92 -6.25
CA TYR A 255 6.17 12.62 -7.51
C TYR A 255 5.00 12.31 -8.46
N PRO A 256 4.66 13.23 -9.39
CA PRO A 256 3.59 13.02 -10.34
C PRO A 256 3.96 11.95 -11.36
N VAL A 257 2.98 11.12 -11.72
CA VAL A 257 3.12 10.05 -12.72
C VAL A 257 2.04 10.16 -13.80
N THR A 258 2.16 9.32 -14.85
CA THR A 258 1.18 9.30 -15.93
C THR A 258 -0.24 9.01 -15.44
N THR A 259 -1.23 9.64 -16.05
CA THR A 259 -2.66 9.37 -15.77
C THR A 259 -3.10 7.98 -16.22
N ASP A 260 -2.28 7.25 -16.99
CA ASP A 260 -2.56 5.91 -17.49
C ASP A 260 -2.75 4.91 -16.34
N VAL A 261 -2.13 5.15 -15.18
CA VAL A 261 -2.35 4.36 -13.96
C VAL A 261 -3.81 4.34 -13.50
N SER A 262 -4.61 5.32 -13.90
CA SER A 262 -6.04 5.37 -13.55
C SER A 262 -6.86 4.23 -14.19
N ASN A 263 -6.38 3.68 -15.30
CA ASN A 263 -6.97 2.49 -15.91
C ASN A 263 -6.35 1.23 -15.30
N VAL A 264 -7.14 0.45 -14.56
CA VAL A 264 -6.70 -0.78 -13.88
C VAL A 264 -6.19 -1.90 -14.82
N ARG A 265 -6.41 -1.76 -16.13
CA ARG A 265 -5.93 -2.72 -17.13
C ARG A 265 -4.50 -2.44 -17.58
N ASN A 266 -4.01 -1.24 -17.35
CA ASN A 266 -2.64 -0.87 -17.67
C ASN A 266 -1.70 -1.46 -16.62
N ASN A 267 -0.62 -2.07 -17.07
CA ASN A 267 0.40 -2.65 -16.20
C ASN A 267 1.76 -2.55 -16.90
N GLY A 268 2.73 -1.91 -16.28
CA GLY A 268 4.08 -1.77 -16.79
C GLY A 268 4.91 -0.78 -15.96
N PRO A 269 6.24 -0.87 -16.06
CA PRO A 269 7.16 -0.03 -15.27
C PRO A 269 7.05 1.47 -15.58
N GLU A 270 6.52 1.85 -16.73
CA GLU A 270 6.26 3.24 -17.11
C GLU A 270 5.26 3.94 -16.17
N LEU A 271 4.39 3.18 -15.50
CA LEU A 271 3.38 3.72 -14.58
C LEU A 271 3.98 4.34 -13.32
N VAL A 272 5.17 3.91 -12.91
CA VAL A 272 5.89 4.44 -11.74
C VAL A 272 6.95 5.48 -12.13
N ALA A 273 7.11 5.76 -13.43
CA ALA A 273 8.07 6.75 -13.89
C ALA A 273 7.61 8.18 -13.56
N ALA A 274 8.51 8.99 -13.01
CA ALA A 274 8.23 10.39 -12.74
C ALA A 274 7.98 11.14 -14.07
N LEU A 275 6.95 11.99 -14.07
CA LEU A 275 6.75 12.91 -15.19
C LEU A 275 7.91 13.92 -15.24
N PRO A 276 8.33 14.36 -16.45
CA PRO A 276 9.31 15.42 -16.57
C PRO A 276 8.77 16.70 -15.91
N ALA A 277 9.69 17.47 -15.31
CA ALA A 277 9.34 18.79 -14.81
C ALA A 277 8.80 19.64 -15.95
N PRO A 278 7.78 20.50 -15.73
CA PRO A 278 7.33 21.42 -16.74
C PRO A 278 8.51 22.27 -17.24
N GLU A 279 8.74 22.32 -18.53
CA GLU A 279 9.70 23.26 -19.11
C GLU A 279 9.24 24.69 -18.76
N GLU A 280 10.12 25.47 -18.14
CA GLU A 280 9.87 26.90 -17.96
C GLU A 280 9.83 27.54 -19.35
N GLU A 281 8.64 27.98 -19.77
CA GLU A 281 8.55 28.86 -20.93
C GLU A 281 9.37 30.12 -20.62
N THR A 282 10.56 30.20 -21.18
CA THR A 282 11.36 31.42 -21.20
C THR A 282 10.61 32.42 -22.10
N LEU A 283 9.84 33.28 -21.47
CA LEU A 283 9.30 34.48 -22.14
C LEU A 283 10.49 35.40 -22.48
N PHE A 284 10.90 35.37 -23.74
CA PHE A 284 11.77 36.38 -24.33
C PHE A 284 10.99 37.67 -24.61
#